data_49c248576067c176635c6bd03067edf6
#
_entry.id   49c248576067c176635c6bd03067edf6
#
_cell.length_a   1.000
_cell.length_b   1.000
_cell.length_c   1.000
_cell.angle_alpha   90.00
_cell.angle_beta   90.00
_cell.angle_gamma   90.00
#
_symmetry.space_group_name_H-M   'P 1'
#
loop_
_entity.id
_entity.type
_entity.pdbx_description
1 polymer ?
#
loop_
_entity_poly.entity_id
_entity_poly.type
_entity_poly.pdbx_seq_one_letter_code
_entity_poly.pdbx_strand_id
1 'polypeptide(L)'
;MRKKNNNYDHTEKYTEIGYNIAYYRKHANLTQEQLAELVGISRAHLSAIEAPKVNRNLSVELVFDIAEALHVDAYKLIKVRE
;
A
#
# COMPACT_ATOMS: atom_id res chain seq x y z
N MET A 1 6.88 3.34 25.39
CA MET A 1 7.21 2.52 24.23
C MET A 1 6.37 1.26 24.20
N ARG A 2 5.93 0.90 23.03
CA ARG A 2 5.04 -0.21 22.86
C ARG A 2 5.80 -1.53 22.77
N LYS A 3 5.28 -2.55 23.40
CA LYS A 3 5.90 -3.87 23.30
C LYS A 3 5.48 -4.53 22.00
N LYS A 4 6.39 -5.35 21.46
CA LYS A 4 6.09 -6.06 20.23
C LYS A 4 5.27 -7.31 20.45
N ASN A 5 5.20 -7.78 21.68
CA ASN A 5 4.49 -9.01 21.96
C ASN A 5 3.02 -8.81 22.22
N ASN A 6 2.45 -7.78 21.64
CA ASN A 6 1.02 -7.53 21.77
C ASN A 6 0.23 -8.59 21.04
N ASN A 7 -1.09 -8.55 21.21
CA ASN A 7 -1.97 -9.55 20.64
C ASN A 7 -2.61 -9.13 19.33
N TYR A 8 -2.11 -8.06 18.74
CA TYR A 8 -2.76 -7.51 17.55
C TYR A 8 -1.96 -7.86 16.30
N ASP A 9 -2.61 -8.50 15.37
CA ASP A 9 -2.03 -8.87 14.09
C ASP A 9 -2.80 -8.16 12.99
N HIS A 10 -2.12 -7.32 12.26
CA HIS A 10 -2.75 -6.50 11.23
C HIS A 10 -2.43 -6.97 9.81
N THR A 11 -1.96 -8.21 9.69
CA THR A 11 -1.53 -8.73 8.39
C THR A 11 -2.64 -8.64 7.35
N GLU A 12 -3.87 -8.99 7.73
CA GLU A 12 -4.97 -8.94 6.78
C GLU A 12 -5.26 -7.52 6.33
N LYS A 13 -5.13 -6.56 7.24
CA LYS A 13 -5.36 -5.17 6.87
C LYS A 13 -4.31 -4.69 5.88
N TYR A 14 -3.06 -5.02 6.11
CA TYR A 14 -2.01 -4.65 5.17
C TYR A 14 -2.20 -5.34 3.83
N THR A 15 -2.65 -6.58 3.84
CA THR A 15 -2.95 -7.29 2.60
C THR A 15 -4.03 -6.57 1.81
N GLU A 16 -5.08 -6.10 2.51
CA GLU A 16 -6.15 -5.36 1.86
C GLU A 16 -5.65 -4.03 1.29
N ILE A 17 -4.79 -3.35 2.03
CA ILE A 17 -4.22 -2.10 1.53
C ILE A 17 -3.44 -2.37 0.25
N GLY A 18 -2.65 -3.44 0.23
CA GLY A 18 -1.90 -3.80 -0.97
C GLY A 18 -2.81 -4.08 -2.16
N TYR A 19 -3.90 -4.80 -1.94
CA TYR A 19 -4.88 -5.06 -2.99
C TYR A 19 -5.50 -3.76 -3.50
N ASN A 20 -5.83 -2.86 -2.59
CA ASN A 20 -6.44 -1.59 -2.99
C ASN A 20 -5.47 -0.77 -3.82
N ILE A 21 -4.21 -0.72 -3.42
CA ILE A 21 -3.20 0.01 -4.19
C ILE A 21 -3.08 -0.58 -5.59
N ALA A 22 -2.99 -1.90 -5.70
CA ALA A 22 -2.88 -2.55 -7.01
C ALA A 22 -4.11 -2.28 -7.86
N TYR A 23 -5.28 -2.32 -7.23
CA TYR A 23 -6.53 -2.08 -7.94
C TYR A 23 -6.55 -0.68 -8.56
N TYR A 24 -6.28 0.34 -7.76
CA TYR A 24 -6.31 1.71 -8.27
C TYR A 24 -5.16 2.01 -9.20
N ARG A 25 -4.01 1.36 -8.97
CA ARG A 25 -2.89 1.51 -9.90
C ARG A 25 -3.27 0.99 -11.30
N LYS A 26 -3.88 -0.18 -11.34
CA LYS A 26 -4.28 -0.77 -12.63
C LYS A 26 -5.36 0.05 -13.31
N HIS A 27 -6.27 0.60 -12.53
CA HIS A 27 -7.30 1.47 -13.09
C HIS A 27 -6.73 2.77 -13.64
N ALA A 28 -5.59 3.19 -13.12
CA ALA A 28 -4.89 4.37 -13.65
C ALA A 28 -3.97 4.01 -14.80
N ASN A 29 -3.96 2.74 -15.22
CA ASN A 29 -3.14 2.26 -16.33
C ASN A 29 -1.66 2.45 -16.07
N LEU A 30 -1.23 2.25 -14.81
CA LEU A 30 0.16 2.38 -14.41
C LEU A 30 0.74 1.00 -14.12
N THR A 31 1.98 0.78 -14.56
CA THR A 31 2.74 -0.38 -14.14
C THR A 31 3.27 -0.13 -12.72
N GLN A 32 3.74 -1.20 -12.07
CA GLN A 32 4.39 -1.03 -10.78
C GLN A 32 5.59 -0.09 -10.89
N GLU A 33 6.36 -0.23 -11.96
CA GLU A 33 7.53 0.60 -12.14
C GLU A 33 7.14 2.08 -12.26
N GLN A 34 6.08 2.35 -13.00
CA GLN A 34 5.64 3.73 -13.18
C GLN A 34 5.14 4.35 -11.87
N LEU A 35 4.33 3.62 -11.12
CA LEU A 35 3.87 4.16 -9.85
C LEU A 35 5.02 4.32 -8.86
N ALA A 36 5.91 3.34 -8.81
CA ALA A 36 7.07 3.43 -7.91
C ALA A 36 7.88 4.67 -8.21
N GLU A 37 8.08 4.96 -9.49
CA GLU A 37 8.83 6.14 -9.88
C GLU A 37 8.13 7.42 -9.44
N LEU A 38 6.81 7.46 -9.59
CA LEU A 38 6.04 8.65 -9.21
C LEU A 38 6.15 8.96 -7.72
N VAL A 39 6.23 7.93 -6.88
CA VAL A 39 6.27 8.15 -5.43
C VAL A 39 7.66 7.99 -4.85
N GLY A 40 8.67 7.75 -5.68
CA GLY A 40 10.04 7.76 -5.23
C GLY A 40 10.49 6.53 -4.48
N ILE A 41 9.93 5.35 -4.78
CA ILE A 41 10.37 4.10 -4.18
C ILE A 41 10.79 3.13 -5.28
N SER A 42 11.44 2.05 -4.89
CA SER A 42 11.85 1.05 -5.86
C SER A 42 10.65 0.21 -6.30
N ARG A 43 10.74 -0.37 -7.49
CA ARG A 43 9.71 -1.28 -7.95
C ARG A 43 9.60 -2.49 -7.01
N ALA A 44 10.73 -2.96 -6.49
CA ALA A 44 10.70 -4.09 -5.56
C ALA A 44 9.95 -3.73 -4.29
N HIS A 45 10.11 -2.50 -3.81
CA HIS A 45 9.40 -2.05 -2.62
C HIS A 45 7.89 -2.02 -2.88
N LEU A 46 7.48 -1.47 -4.02
CA LEU A 46 6.06 -1.43 -4.35
C LEU A 46 5.50 -2.83 -4.56
N SER A 47 6.28 -3.70 -5.19
CA SER A 47 5.84 -5.09 -5.38
C SER A 47 5.60 -5.77 -4.05
N ALA A 48 6.46 -5.52 -3.05
CA ALA A 48 6.28 -6.08 -1.72
C ALA A 48 5.04 -5.51 -1.05
N ILE A 49 4.76 -4.21 -1.25
CA ILE A 49 3.57 -3.60 -0.67
C ILE A 49 2.30 -4.22 -1.25
N GLU A 50 2.29 -4.51 -2.54
CA GLU A 50 1.12 -5.08 -3.19
C GLU A 50 0.98 -6.57 -2.97
N ALA A 51 2.03 -7.24 -2.51
CA ALA A 51 2.01 -8.70 -2.34
C ALA A 51 1.25 -9.07 -1.07
N PRO A 52 0.45 -10.15 -1.11
CA PRO A 52 -0.26 -10.58 0.08
C PRO A 52 0.69 -11.18 1.11
N LYS A 53 0.42 -10.88 2.38
CA LYS A 53 1.07 -11.51 3.51
C LYS A 53 2.59 -11.31 3.54
N VAL A 54 3.09 -10.28 2.90
CA VAL A 54 4.50 -9.95 2.93
C VAL A 54 4.69 -8.82 3.94
N ASN A 55 5.74 -8.94 4.76
CA ASN A 55 6.10 -7.87 5.67
C ASN A 55 6.59 -6.68 4.85
N ARG A 56 6.08 -5.50 5.15
CA ARG A 56 6.36 -4.35 4.32
C ARG A 56 6.49 -3.09 5.14
N ASN A 57 7.22 -2.16 4.59
CA ASN A 57 7.36 -0.83 5.17
C ASN A 57 6.40 0.11 4.46
N LEU A 58 5.26 0.32 5.08
CA LEU A 58 4.23 1.18 4.51
C LEU A 58 3.90 2.24 5.53
N SER A 59 4.50 3.40 5.37
CA SER A 59 4.23 4.52 6.26
C SER A 59 2.95 5.23 5.82
N VAL A 60 2.38 5.99 6.76
CA VAL A 60 1.21 6.80 6.43
C VAL A 60 1.56 7.79 5.33
N GLU A 61 2.75 8.36 5.39
CA GLU A 61 3.15 9.32 4.36
C GLU A 61 3.21 8.67 2.99
N LEU A 62 3.73 7.44 2.90
CA LEU A 62 3.78 6.75 1.64
C LEU A 62 2.36 6.46 1.11
N VAL A 63 1.44 6.12 2.00
CA VAL A 63 0.05 5.93 1.60
C VAL A 63 -0.51 7.23 1.00
N PHE A 64 -0.24 8.36 1.63
CA PHE A 64 -0.68 9.64 1.09
C PHE A 64 -0.06 9.92 -0.27
N ASP A 65 1.23 9.65 -0.43
CA ASP A 65 1.90 9.87 -1.71
C ASP A 65 1.29 9.00 -2.81
N ILE A 66 1.01 7.75 -2.50
CA ILE A 66 0.41 6.85 -3.48
C ILE A 66 -0.99 7.33 -3.84
N ALA A 67 -1.76 7.76 -2.85
CA ALA A 67 -3.10 8.27 -3.12
C ALA A 67 -3.05 9.50 -4.02
N GLU A 68 -2.10 10.40 -3.79
CA GLU A 68 -1.94 11.57 -4.64
C GLU A 68 -1.58 11.16 -6.06
N ALA A 69 -0.64 10.24 -6.20
CA ALA A 69 -0.22 9.79 -7.52
C ALA A 69 -1.36 9.12 -8.28
N LEU A 70 -2.25 8.44 -7.56
CA LEU A 70 -3.36 7.72 -8.18
C LEU A 70 -4.63 8.57 -8.26
N HIS A 71 -4.60 9.78 -7.72
CA HIS A 71 -5.76 10.70 -7.73
C HIS A 71 -6.98 10.10 -7.04
N VAL A 72 -6.75 9.45 -5.91
CA VAL A 72 -7.84 8.90 -5.10
C VAL A 72 -7.67 9.39 -3.67
N ASP A 73 -8.76 9.38 -2.93
CA ASP A 73 -8.70 9.68 -1.50
C ASP A 73 -7.95 8.59 -0.78
N ALA A 74 -7.11 8.98 0.18
CA ALA A 74 -6.29 8.01 0.89
C ALA A 74 -7.13 6.95 1.59
N TYR A 75 -8.33 7.34 2.08
CA TYR A 75 -9.15 6.36 2.78
C TYR A 75 -9.54 5.19 1.88
N LYS A 76 -9.59 5.39 0.57
CA LYS A 76 -9.92 4.30 -0.34
C LYS A 76 -8.83 3.25 -0.38
N LEU A 77 -7.60 3.64 -0.08
CA LEU A 77 -6.50 2.68 -0.06
C LEU A 77 -6.49 1.86 1.21
N ILE A 78 -6.95 2.44 2.32
CA ILE A 78 -6.89 1.76 3.61
C ILE A 78 -8.22 1.13 4.01
N LYS A 79 -9.24 1.28 3.19
CA LYS A 79 -10.55 0.71 3.48
C LYS A 79 -10.50 -0.81 3.35
N VAL A 80 -10.99 -1.49 4.38
CA VAL A 80 -11.08 -2.95 4.34
C VAL A 80 -12.42 -3.31 3.72
N ARG A 81 -12.39 -4.16 2.72
CA ARG A 81 -13.62 -4.61 2.05
C ARG A 81 -14.30 -5.67 2.88
N GLU A 82 -15.61 -5.67 2.83
CA GLU A 82 -16.40 -6.65 3.55
C GLU A 82 -17.07 -7.61 2.61
#